data_add3b40a886787a6a336d5fc98790ded
#
_entry.id   add3b40a886787a6a336d5fc98790ded
#
_cell.length_a   1.000
_cell.length_b   1.000
_cell.length_c   1.000
_cell.angle_alpha   90.00
_cell.angle_beta   90.00
_cell.angle_gamma   90.00
#
_symmetry.space_group_name_H-M   'P 1'
#
loop_
_entity.id
_entity.type
_entity.pdbx_description
1 polymer ?
#
loop_
_entity_poly.entity_id
_entity_poly.type
_entity_poly.pdbx_seq_one_letter_code
_entity_poly.pdbx_strand_id
1 'polypeptide(L)'
;NAGISGGTLTEYPQDLEASQAILDTNFMGMVKTFQPFLAGMREQRRGMLVGIASISGFRGLPGASAYSASKAAAISYLESLRVELHGSGVRVLTVCPGFIATPMTANNPYPMPFIISAEAAAKKIISAIAFRRKFLVIPWQMAILGRILKMLPLWLYDREFSKAPRKPRGL
;
A
#
# COMPACT_ATOMS: atom_id res chain seq x y z
N ASN A 1 -10.26 -2.07 0.36
CA ASN A 1 -9.55 -1.86 1.64
C ASN A 1 -9.09 -3.17 2.30
N ALA A 2 -9.59 -4.33 1.87
CA ALA A 2 -9.10 -5.61 2.37
C ALA A 2 -7.58 -5.73 2.13
N GLY A 3 -6.89 -6.31 3.09
CA GLY A 3 -5.45 -6.50 2.98
C GLY A 3 -4.94 -7.41 4.09
N ILE A 4 -3.95 -8.21 3.74
CA ILE A 4 -3.24 -9.09 4.67
C ILE A 4 -1.75 -8.81 4.61
N SER A 5 -1.05 -9.15 5.67
CA SER A 5 0.38 -8.92 5.79
C SER A 5 1.01 -10.01 6.63
N GLY A 6 2.05 -10.59 6.12
CA GLY A 6 2.85 -11.61 6.80
C GLY A 6 4.32 -11.48 6.42
N GLY A 7 5.18 -12.12 7.18
CA GLY A 7 6.59 -12.29 6.83
C GLY A 7 6.73 -13.40 5.80
N THR A 8 7.44 -13.13 4.70
CA THR A 8 7.73 -14.12 3.66
C THR A 8 9.18 -14.05 3.25
N LEU A 9 9.82 -15.22 3.13
CA LEU A 9 11.19 -15.36 2.68
C LEU A 9 11.25 -16.37 1.52
N THR A 10 11.77 -15.95 0.38
CA THR A 10 11.78 -16.76 -0.85
C THR A 10 12.54 -18.07 -0.72
N GLU A 11 13.50 -18.16 0.21
CA GLU A 11 14.27 -19.39 0.47
C GLU A 11 13.44 -20.52 1.08
N TYR A 12 12.23 -20.21 1.60
CA TYR A 12 11.34 -21.22 2.19
C TYR A 12 10.16 -21.53 1.27
N PRO A 13 10.08 -22.75 0.71
CA PRO A 13 9.00 -23.13 -0.20
C PRO A 13 7.60 -22.97 0.40
N GLN A 14 7.44 -23.19 1.70
CA GLN A 14 6.16 -23.01 2.40
C GLN A 14 5.66 -21.56 2.46
N ASP A 15 6.52 -20.58 2.24
CA ASP A 15 6.12 -19.17 2.19
C ASP A 15 5.51 -18.77 0.82
N LEU A 16 5.52 -19.67 -0.17
CA LEU A 16 4.94 -19.42 -1.49
C LEU A 16 3.43 -19.21 -1.42
N GLU A 17 2.72 -20.05 -0.66
CA GLU A 17 1.26 -19.92 -0.49
C GLU A 17 0.91 -18.61 0.21
N ALA A 18 1.62 -18.23 1.26
CA ALA A 18 1.44 -16.96 1.94
C ALA A 18 1.71 -15.77 1.01
N SER A 19 2.76 -15.87 0.18
CA SER A 19 3.10 -14.85 -0.82
C SER A 19 1.99 -14.68 -1.86
N GLN A 20 1.45 -15.80 -2.37
CA GLN A 20 0.33 -15.80 -3.31
C GLN A 20 -0.92 -15.19 -2.68
N ALA A 21 -1.29 -15.61 -1.48
CA ALA A 21 -2.46 -15.07 -0.76
C ALA A 21 -2.35 -13.56 -0.53
N ILE A 22 -1.14 -13.05 -0.22
CA ILE A 22 -0.87 -11.62 -0.07
C ILE A 22 -1.10 -10.87 -1.40
N LEU A 23 -0.59 -11.38 -2.52
CA LEU A 23 -0.78 -10.78 -3.83
C LEU A 23 -2.25 -10.81 -4.26
N ASP A 24 -2.91 -11.94 -4.08
CA ASP A 24 -4.30 -12.12 -4.45
C ASP A 24 -5.23 -11.20 -3.65
N THR A 25 -4.99 -11.07 -2.36
CA THR A 25 -5.83 -10.19 -1.51
C THR A 25 -5.51 -8.71 -1.76
N ASN A 26 -4.24 -8.32 -1.65
CA ASN A 26 -3.87 -6.91 -1.61
C ASN A 26 -3.91 -6.23 -2.98
N PHE A 27 -3.65 -6.99 -4.06
CA PHE A 27 -3.60 -6.46 -5.42
C PHE A 27 -4.77 -6.95 -6.27
N MET A 28 -4.88 -8.26 -6.52
CA MET A 28 -5.94 -8.78 -7.37
C MET A 28 -7.33 -8.57 -6.78
N GLY A 29 -7.48 -8.65 -5.46
CA GLY A 29 -8.72 -8.33 -4.76
C GLY A 29 -9.17 -6.88 -5.00
N MET A 30 -8.24 -5.93 -5.02
CA MET A 30 -8.53 -4.54 -5.36
C MET A 30 -8.98 -4.39 -6.82
N VAL A 31 -8.27 -5.02 -7.78
CA VAL A 31 -8.62 -5.00 -9.20
C VAL A 31 -10.03 -5.56 -9.42
N LYS A 32 -10.30 -6.74 -8.86
CA LYS A 32 -11.61 -7.40 -8.92
C LYS A 32 -12.73 -6.56 -8.28
N THR A 33 -12.42 -5.79 -7.24
CA THR A 33 -13.38 -4.89 -6.59
C THR A 33 -13.71 -3.69 -7.48
N PHE A 34 -12.76 -3.13 -8.20
CA PHE A 34 -12.98 -1.94 -9.04
C PHE A 34 -13.69 -2.25 -10.35
N GLN A 35 -13.34 -3.37 -10.97
CA GLN A 35 -13.78 -3.72 -12.32
C GLN A 35 -15.29 -3.61 -12.55
N PRO A 36 -16.19 -4.16 -11.69
CA PRO A 36 -17.63 -4.12 -11.96
C PRO A 36 -18.25 -2.72 -11.89
N PHE A 37 -17.60 -1.76 -11.25
CA PHE A 37 -18.12 -0.40 -11.11
C PHE A 37 -17.67 0.56 -12.22
N LEU A 38 -16.60 0.22 -12.94
CA LEU A 38 -15.96 1.15 -13.89
C LEU A 38 -16.88 1.55 -15.05
N ALA A 39 -17.60 0.61 -15.64
CA ALA A 39 -18.47 0.89 -16.78
C ALA A 39 -19.56 1.90 -16.40
N GLY A 40 -20.32 1.64 -15.33
CA GLY A 40 -21.36 2.53 -14.85
C GLY A 40 -20.83 3.91 -14.38
N MET A 41 -19.66 3.97 -13.75
CA MET A 41 -19.05 5.25 -13.38
C MET A 41 -18.65 6.07 -14.61
N ARG A 42 -18.14 5.44 -15.66
CA ARG A 42 -17.78 6.11 -16.91
C ARG A 42 -19.02 6.62 -17.65
N GLU A 43 -20.06 5.81 -17.72
CA GLU A 43 -21.35 6.20 -18.33
C GLU A 43 -21.95 7.41 -17.62
N GLN A 44 -21.99 7.38 -16.29
CA GLN A 44 -22.48 8.51 -15.48
C GLN A 44 -21.52 9.71 -15.42
N ARG A 45 -20.32 9.58 -15.99
CA ARG A 45 -19.24 10.56 -15.91
C ARG A 45 -18.95 11.00 -14.46
N ARG A 46 -19.15 10.12 -13.51
CA ARG A 46 -19.03 10.39 -12.06
C ARG A 46 -18.61 9.16 -11.29
N GLY A 47 -17.63 9.31 -10.43
CA GLY A 47 -17.17 8.25 -9.53
C GLY A 47 -15.80 8.55 -8.96
N MET A 48 -15.44 7.79 -7.91
CA MET A 48 -14.09 7.81 -7.35
C MET A 48 -13.71 6.43 -6.85
N LEU A 49 -12.59 5.94 -7.35
CA LEU A 49 -11.95 4.70 -6.89
C LEU A 49 -10.87 5.08 -5.88
N VAL A 50 -10.87 4.42 -4.72
CA VAL A 50 -9.91 4.66 -3.64
C VAL A 50 -9.17 3.37 -3.35
N GLY A 51 -7.90 3.31 -3.69
CA GLY A 51 -7.05 2.15 -3.43
C GLY A 51 -6.14 2.37 -2.23
N ILE A 52 -6.11 1.39 -1.32
CA ILE A 52 -5.25 1.42 -0.13
C ILE A 52 -3.96 0.63 -0.43
N ALA A 53 -2.91 1.37 -0.74
CA ALA A 53 -1.56 0.86 -0.90
C ALA A 53 -0.79 0.85 0.45
N SER A 54 0.46 1.27 0.47
CA SER A 54 1.30 1.47 1.66
C SER A 54 2.58 2.19 1.26
N ILE A 55 3.24 2.84 2.21
CA ILE A 55 4.64 3.29 2.04
C ILE A 55 5.60 2.13 1.81
N SER A 56 5.26 0.92 2.26
CA SER A 56 6.01 -0.32 1.97
C SER A 56 6.05 -0.67 0.48
N GLY A 57 5.22 -0.06 -0.35
CA GLY A 57 5.29 -0.16 -1.80
C GLY A 57 6.31 0.79 -2.45
N PHE A 58 6.94 1.69 -1.69
CA PHE A 58 7.94 2.60 -2.25
C PHE A 58 9.30 1.94 -2.42
N ARG A 59 9.62 0.96 -1.57
CA ARG A 59 10.84 0.15 -1.63
C ARG A 59 10.61 -1.22 -1.00
N GLY A 60 11.28 -2.28 -1.51
CA GLY A 60 11.19 -3.62 -0.96
C GLY A 60 11.74 -3.67 0.47
N LEU A 61 11.00 -4.26 1.41
CA LEU A 61 11.40 -4.40 2.79
C LEU A 61 11.83 -5.84 3.07
N PRO A 62 13.00 -6.08 3.70
CA PRO A 62 13.46 -7.42 4.05
C PRO A 62 12.44 -8.16 4.93
N GLY A 63 12.18 -9.44 4.61
CA GLY A 63 11.22 -10.26 5.34
C GLY A 63 9.74 -9.93 5.05
N ALA A 64 9.47 -9.01 4.13
CA ALA A 64 8.12 -8.64 3.72
C ALA A 64 8.03 -8.46 2.20
N SER A 65 8.76 -9.30 1.44
CA SER A 65 8.90 -9.17 -0.01
C SER A 65 7.56 -9.20 -0.75
N ALA A 66 6.71 -10.19 -0.47
CA ALA A 66 5.39 -10.30 -1.09
C ALA A 66 4.47 -9.13 -0.73
N TYR A 67 4.49 -8.68 0.53
CA TYR A 67 3.72 -7.51 0.94
C TYR A 67 4.19 -6.24 0.21
N SER A 68 5.49 -5.97 0.20
CA SER A 68 6.05 -4.81 -0.50
C SER A 68 5.73 -4.86 -1.99
N ALA A 69 5.88 -6.02 -2.63
CA ALA A 69 5.54 -6.23 -4.04
C ALA A 69 4.05 -5.97 -4.30
N SER A 70 3.14 -6.50 -3.46
CA SER A 70 1.70 -6.28 -3.61
C SER A 70 1.32 -4.80 -3.51
N LYS A 71 1.97 -4.05 -2.61
CA LYS A 71 1.71 -2.62 -2.42
C LYS A 71 2.37 -1.75 -3.51
N ALA A 72 3.51 -2.17 -4.05
CA ALA A 72 4.12 -1.54 -5.22
C ALA A 72 3.25 -1.74 -6.48
N ALA A 73 2.75 -2.97 -6.70
CA ALA A 73 1.81 -3.28 -7.77
C ALA A 73 0.53 -2.42 -7.66
N ALA A 74 -0.02 -2.29 -6.44
CA ALA A 74 -1.19 -1.45 -6.20
C ALA A 74 -0.93 0.03 -6.56
N ILE A 75 0.22 0.60 -6.19
CA ILE A 75 0.59 1.98 -6.52
C ILE A 75 0.66 2.15 -8.03
N SER A 76 1.40 1.29 -8.73
CA SER A 76 1.58 1.36 -10.18
C SER A 76 0.26 1.20 -10.93
N TYR A 77 -0.56 0.22 -10.53
CA TYR A 77 -1.89 0.00 -11.11
C TYR A 77 -2.81 1.22 -10.96
N LEU A 78 -2.89 1.78 -9.75
CA LEU A 78 -3.72 2.96 -9.49
C LEU A 78 -3.24 4.20 -10.24
N GLU A 79 -1.94 4.32 -10.46
CA GLU A 79 -1.37 5.38 -11.29
C GLU A 79 -1.77 5.24 -12.75
N SER A 80 -1.62 4.04 -13.33
CA SER A 80 -2.06 3.73 -14.70
C SER A 80 -3.56 3.98 -14.87
N LEU A 81 -4.37 3.43 -13.98
CA LEU A 81 -5.82 3.59 -14.01
C LEU A 81 -6.25 5.06 -13.91
N ARG A 82 -5.53 5.87 -13.14
CA ARG A 82 -5.78 7.31 -13.04
C ARG A 82 -5.54 8.04 -14.38
N VAL A 83 -4.53 7.61 -15.12
CA VAL A 83 -4.22 8.17 -16.44
C VAL A 83 -5.25 7.70 -17.49
N GLU A 84 -5.57 6.41 -17.49
CA GLU A 84 -6.57 5.80 -18.39
C GLU A 84 -7.97 6.43 -18.24
N LEU A 85 -8.33 6.82 -17.02
CA LEU A 85 -9.61 7.44 -16.71
C LEU A 85 -9.60 8.98 -16.85
N HIS A 86 -8.48 9.56 -17.34
CA HIS A 86 -8.41 11.01 -17.53
C HIS A 86 -9.51 11.51 -18.48
N GLY A 87 -10.24 12.55 -18.10
CA GLY A 87 -11.34 13.10 -18.89
C GLY A 87 -12.66 12.33 -18.82
N SER A 88 -12.69 11.13 -18.23
CA SER A 88 -13.91 10.31 -18.12
C SER A 88 -14.92 10.78 -17.06
N GLY A 89 -14.52 11.68 -16.16
CA GLY A 89 -15.29 12.06 -14.98
C GLY A 89 -15.07 11.16 -13.77
N VAL A 90 -14.42 9.99 -13.93
CA VAL A 90 -14.04 9.08 -12.85
C VAL A 90 -12.67 9.46 -12.29
N ARG A 91 -12.52 9.40 -10.99
CA ARG A 91 -11.28 9.76 -10.28
C ARG A 91 -10.68 8.57 -9.58
N VAL A 92 -9.36 8.62 -9.38
CA VAL A 92 -8.61 7.60 -8.64
C VAL A 92 -7.79 8.29 -7.55
N LEU A 93 -7.92 7.80 -6.31
CA LEU A 93 -7.09 8.19 -5.17
C LEU A 93 -6.24 7.00 -4.73
N THR A 94 -4.94 7.17 -4.75
CA THR A 94 -3.98 6.25 -4.14
C THR A 94 -3.69 6.70 -2.72
N VAL A 95 -3.97 5.85 -1.74
CA VAL A 95 -3.65 6.11 -0.32
C VAL A 95 -2.47 5.22 0.07
N CYS A 96 -1.41 5.84 0.58
CA CYS A 96 -0.22 5.15 1.08
C CYS A 96 -0.06 5.41 2.59
N PRO A 97 -0.69 4.60 3.45
CA PRO A 97 -0.48 4.70 4.89
C PRO A 97 0.95 4.30 5.27
N GLY A 98 1.47 4.95 6.31
CA GLY A 98 2.53 4.42 7.15
C GLY A 98 1.95 3.50 8.22
N PHE A 99 2.38 3.67 9.46
CA PHE A 99 1.89 2.87 10.57
C PHE A 99 0.56 3.40 11.11
N ILE A 100 -0.45 2.53 11.13
CA ILE A 100 -1.76 2.79 11.73
C ILE A 100 -1.96 1.78 12.84
N ALA A 101 -2.40 2.23 14.03
CA ALA A 101 -2.72 1.37 15.16
C ALA A 101 -3.95 0.51 14.83
N THR A 102 -3.71 -0.76 14.50
CA THR A 102 -4.69 -1.77 14.10
C THR A 102 -4.23 -3.14 14.55
N PRO A 103 -5.09 -4.17 14.58
CA PRO A 103 -4.65 -5.54 14.85
C PRO A 103 -3.49 -6.01 13.96
N MET A 104 -3.43 -5.57 12.71
CA MET A 104 -2.34 -5.90 11.77
C MET A 104 -0.96 -5.41 12.25
N THR A 105 -0.89 -4.32 13.00
CA THR A 105 0.35 -3.71 13.48
C THR A 105 0.64 -4.00 14.94
N ALA A 106 -0.31 -4.57 15.70
CA ALA A 106 -0.18 -4.78 17.14
C ALA A 106 1.03 -5.63 17.52
N ASN A 107 1.39 -6.62 16.70
CA ASN A 107 2.46 -7.58 16.96
C ASN A 107 3.74 -7.30 16.15
N ASN A 108 3.93 -6.10 15.63
CA ASN A 108 5.15 -5.76 14.89
C ASN A 108 6.34 -5.66 15.87
N PRO A 109 7.47 -6.37 15.60
CA PRO A 109 8.63 -6.39 16.50
C PRO A 109 9.59 -5.21 16.31
N TYR A 110 9.24 -4.24 15.51
CA TYR A 110 10.09 -3.11 15.15
C TYR A 110 9.45 -1.75 15.50
N PRO A 111 10.26 -0.68 15.65
CA PRO A 111 9.74 0.66 15.88
C PRO A 111 8.78 1.12 14.78
N MET A 112 7.70 1.75 15.18
CA MET A 112 6.67 2.28 14.27
C MET A 112 6.58 3.80 14.44
N PRO A 113 7.54 4.55 13.86
CA PRO A 113 7.55 6.00 13.99
C PRO A 113 6.29 6.62 13.39
N PHE A 114 5.82 7.68 14.02
CA PHE A 114 4.64 8.44 13.57
C PHE A 114 3.36 7.61 13.45
N ILE A 115 3.21 6.55 14.26
CA ILE A 115 1.98 5.77 14.29
C ILE A 115 0.78 6.67 14.62
N ILE A 116 -0.33 6.47 13.90
CA ILE A 116 -1.59 7.21 14.12
C ILE A 116 -2.74 6.24 14.38
N SER A 117 -3.80 6.70 15.03
CA SER A 117 -4.99 5.87 15.23
C SER A 117 -5.74 5.62 13.93
N ALA A 118 -6.56 4.56 13.91
CA ALA A 118 -7.42 4.24 12.76
C ALA A 118 -8.41 5.37 12.46
N GLU A 119 -8.96 6.02 13.49
CA GLU A 119 -9.89 7.15 13.36
C GLU A 119 -9.20 8.37 12.74
N ALA A 120 -7.96 8.68 13.16
CA ALA A 120 -7.19 9.78 12.59
C ALA A 120 -6.85 9.52 11.12
N ALA A 121 -6.53 8.27 10.77
CA ALA A 121 -6.29 7.86 9.39
C ALA A 121 -7.57 8.00 8.55
N ALA A 122 -8.71 7.49 9.05
CA ALA A 122 -10.00 7.57 8.37
C ALA A 122 -10.41 9.03 8.09
N LYS A 123 -10.29 9.92 9.07
CA LYS A 123 -10.59 11.36 8.90
C LYS A 123 -9.75 11.97 7.77
N LYS A 124 -8.45 11.65 7.70
CA LYS A 124 -7.57 12.14 6.65
C LYS A 124 -7.93 11.59 5.26
N ILE A 125 -8.33 10.32 5.18
CA ILE A 125 -8.76 9.69 3.91
C ILE A 125 -10.09 10.31 3.45
N ILE A 126 -11.07 10.47 4.33
CA ILE A 126 -12.35 11.11 4.01
C ILE A 126 -12.12 12.55 3.51
N SER A 127 -11.26 13.30 4.18
CA SER A 127 -10.88 14.65 3.72
C SER A 127 -10.26 14.62 2.32
N ALA A 128 -9.35 13.67 2.05
CA ALA A 128 -8.73 13.54 0.73
C ALA A 128 -9.74 13.19 -0.38
N ILE A 129 -10.76 12.38 -0.05
CA ILE A 129 -11.88 12.07 -0.95
C ILE A 129 -12.70 13.34 -1.22
N ALA A 130 -13.08 14.08 -0.18
CA ALA A 130 -13.85 15.33 -0.30
C ALA A 130 -13.10 16.38 -1.15
N PHE A 131 -11.81 16.54 -0.93
CA PHE A 131 -10.95 17.45 -1.72
C PHE A 131 -10.47 16.85 -3.05
N ARG A 132 -10.99 15.68 -3.45
CA ARG A 132 -10.71 15.04 -4.74
C ARG A 132 -9.21 14.85 -5.02
N ARG A 133 -8.42 14.53 -3.97
CA ARG A 133 -6.99 14.30 -4.11
C ARG A 133 -6.72 13.06 -4.96
N LYS A 134 -5.55 13.05 -5.62
CA LYS A 134 -5.11 11.95 -6.48
C LYS A 134 -4.17 10.99 -5.75
N PHE A 135 -3.44 11.50 -4.76
CA PHE A 135 -2.45 10.75 -3.99
C PHE A 135 -2.39 11.26 -2.56
N LEU A 136 -2.30 10.36 -1.60
CA LEU A 136 -2.24 10.69 -0.18
C LEU A 136 -1.26 9.76 0.55
N VAL A 137 -0.28 10.34 1.25
CA VAL A 137 0.54 9.62 2.23
C VAL A 137 0.17 10.11 3.62
N ILE A 138 -0.07 9.19 4.54
CA ILE A 138 -0.44 9.50 5.93
C ILE A 138 0.35 8.65 6.93
N PRO A 139 0.88 9.28 7.98
CA PRO A 139 1.00 10.72 8.19
C PRO A 139 2.02 11.37 7.23
N TRP A 140 2.02 12.68 7.09
CA TRP A 140 2.84 13.40 6.10
C TRP A 140 4.35 13.18 6.26
N GLN A 141 4.80 12.94 7.50
CA GLN A 141 6.21 12.61 7.79
C GLN A 141 6.66 11.37 7.02
N MET A 142 5.76 10.41 6.85
CA MET A 142 6.03 9.19 6.10
C MET A 142 6.18 9.45 4.59
N ALA A 143 5.66 10.56 4.08
CA ALA A 143 5.90 10.96 2.70
C ALA A 143 7.35 11.38 2.48
N ILE A 144 7.93 12.08 3.44
CA ILE A 144 9.34 12.48 3.41
C ILE A 144 10.22 11.23 3.54
N LEU A 145 9.97 10.42 4.58
CA LEU A 145 10.72 9.20 4.81
C LEU A 145 10.68 8.25 3.61
N GLY A 146 9.51 8.05 3.03
CA GLY A 146 9.35 7.19 1.86
C GLY A 146 10.11 7.70 0.62
N ARG A 147 10.17 9.03 0.42
CA ARG A 147 10.98 9.62 -0.65
C ARG A 147 12.48 9.41 -0.41
N ILE A 148 12.93 9.66 0.81
CA ILE A 148 14.33 9.42 1.19
C ILE A 148 14.70 7.95 0.95
N LEU A 149 13.90 7.02 1.44
CA LEU A 149 14.12 5.58 1.23
C LEU A 149 14.19 5.22 -0.25
N LYS A 150 13.31 5.79 -1.08
CA LYS A 150 13.30 5.54 -2.53
C LYS A 150 14.56 6.07 -3.23
N MET A 151 15.16 7.15 -2.72
CA MET A 151 16.34 7.79 -3.30
C MET A 151 17.67 7.24 -2.78
N LEU A 152 17.66 6.44 -1.70
CA LEU A 152 18.89 5.86 -1.15
C LEU A 152 19.61 5.01 -2.19
N PRO A 153 20.93 5.18 -2.39
CA PRO A 153 21.73 4.27 -3.22
C PRO A 153 21.61 2.83 -2.71
N LEU A 154 21.68 1.85 -3.62
CA LEU A 154 21.50 0.44 -3.28
C LEU A 154 22.45 -0.03 -2.18
N TRP A 155 23.75 0.29 -2.31
CA TRP A 155 24.76 -0.12 -1.32
C TRP A 155 24.48 0.38 0.10
N LEU A 156 23.92 1.59 0.21
CA LEU A 156 23.56 2.16 1.51
C LEU A 156 22.28 1.54 2.07
N TYR A 157 21.29 1.32 1.21
CA TYR A 157 20.05 0.64 1.58
C TYR A 157 20.33 -0.77 2.09
N ASP A 158 21.13 -1.54 1.34
CA ASP A 158 21.46 -2.93 1.67
C ASP A 158 22.22 -3.01 3.01
N ARG A 159 23.19 -2.11 3.23
CA ARG A 159 23.94 -2.05 4.48
C ARG A 159 23.04 -1.77 5.68
N GLU A 160 22.14 -0.80 5.59
CA GLU A 160 21.28 -0.38 6.70
C GLU A 160 20.14 -1.37 6.96
N PHE A 161 19.56 -1.93 5.90
CA PHE A 161 18.39 -2.80 6.03
C PHE A 161 18.69 -4.30 6.12
N SER A 162 19.92 -4.75 5.82
CA SER A 162 20.31 -6.16 5.97
C SER A 162 20.12 -6.69 7.40
N LYS A 163 20.29 -5.83 8.40
CA LYS A 163 20.16 -6.14 9.84
C LYS A 163 18.80 -5.71 10.42
N ALA A 164 17.89 -5.19 9.60
CA ALA A 164 16.60 -4.73 10.09
C ALA A 164 15.76 -5.89 10.67
N PRO A 165 15.02 -5.66 11.76
CA PRO A 165 14.10 -6.66 12.29
C PRO A 165 13.10 -7.08 11.24
N ARG A 166 12.87 -8.40 11.12
CA ARG A 166 11.96 -8.98 10.13
C ARG A 166 10.62 -9.27 10.78
N LYS A 167 9.56 -9.18 10.00
CA LYS A 167 8.23 -9.58 10.44
C LYS A 167 8.21 -11.10 10.67
N PRO A 168 7.45 -11.61 11.68
CA PRO A 168 7.24 -13.04 11.85
C PRO A 168 6.71 -13.67 10.56
N ARG A 169 7.17 -14.88 10.23
CA ARG A 169 6.75 -15.61 9.04
C ARG A 169 5.32 -16.12 9.16
N GLY A 170 4.67 -16.26 8.02
CA GLY A 170 3.26 -16.67 7.92
C GLY A 170 2.29 -15.47 7.86
N LEU A 171 1.01 -15.79 7.79
CA LEU A 171 -0.12 -14.86 7.75
C LEU A 171 -0.73 -14.68 9.14
#